data_116b5e73840b83d37b5f55bbe880ca93
#
_entry.id   116b5e73840b83d37b5f55bbe880ca93
#
_cell.length_a   1.000
_cell.length_b   1.000
_cell.length_c   1.000
_cell.angle_alpha   90.00
_cell.angle_beta   90.00
_cell.angle_gamma   90.00
#
_symmetry.space_group_name_H-M   'P 1'
#
loop_
_entity.id
_entity.type
_entity.pdbx_description
1 polymer ?
#
loop_
_entity_poly.entity_id
_entity_poly.type
_entity_poly.pdbx_seq_one_letter_code
_entity_poly.pdbx_strand_id
1 'polypeptide(L)'
;MMAMGDGRKTPRRRVLKLGRISFGGAAIDCTVRNLSERGAALDVASPIGIPDTFILVLESEHDQRPCRVVWRKESRIGVAFEA
;
A
#
# COMPACT_ATOMS: atom_id res chain seq x y z
N MET A 1 -24.52 16.30 -11.19
CA MET A 1 -23.87 16.15 -10.97
C MET A 1 -23.17 16.05 -10.31
N MET A 2 -22.71 15.91 -10.41
CA MET A 2 -22.00 15.78 -9.94
C MET A 2 -21.25 15.95 -9.45
N ALA A 3 -20.85 16.05 -9.47
CA ALA A 3 -20.10 16.22 -9.20
C ALA A 3 -19.51 16.06 -8.50
N MET A 4 -19.28 15.93 -8.33
CA MET A 4 -18.66 15.84 -7.64
C MET A 4 -17.70 16.12 -7.39
N GLY A 5 -17.59 16.34 -8.11
CA GLY A 5 -16.32 16.88 -8.06
C GLY A 5 -15.82 17.36 -6.88
N ASP A 6 -15.91 17.36 -6.24
CA ASP A 6 -15.49 17.70 -4.97
C ASP A 6 -14.11 18.24 -4.87
N GLY A 7 -13.41 18.54 -5.89
CA GLY A 7 -12.14 19.21 -5.82
C GLY A 7 -11.02 18.44 -5.19
N ARG A 8 -11.13 17.17 -5.04
CA ARG A 8 -10.05 16.40 -4.51
C ARG A 8 -8.99 16.21 -5.53
N LYS A 9 -7.78 16.44 -5.14
CA LYS A 9 -6.68 16.33 -6.09
C LYS A 9 -6.15 14.94 -6.23
N THR A 10 -6.15 14.19 -5.16
CA THR A 10 -5.62 12.84 -5.19
C THR A 10 -6.68 11.92 -4.65
N PRO A 11 -7.48 11.34 -5.52
CA PRO A 11 -8.56 10.51 -5.04
C PRO A 11 -8.02 9.30 -4.32
N ARG A 12 -8.64 9.02 -3.22
CA ARG A 12 -8.31 7.87 -2.44
C ARG A 12 -9.40 6.86 -2.63
N ARG A 13 -9.03 5.67 -3.02
CA ARG A 13 -9.99 4.62 -3.23
C ARG A 13 -9.91 3.63 -2.11
N ARG A 14 -11.05 3.27 -1.58
CA ARG A 14 -11.12 2.15 -0.67
C ARG A 14 -11.15 0.90 -1.49
N VAL A 15 -10.18 0.04 -1.24
CA VAL A 15 -10.05 -1.20 -1.99
C VAL A 15 -9.76 -2.32 -1.02
N LEU A 16 -9.95 -3.53 -1.48
CA LEU A 16 -9.53 -4.73 -0.79
C LEU A 16 -8.81 -5.56 -1.82
N LYS A 17 -7.52 -5.37 -1.90
CA LYS A 17 -6.71 -6.09 -2.87
C LYS A 17 -5.66 -6.90 -2.15
N LEU A 18 -5.41 -8.08 -2.64
CA LEU A 18 -4.35 -8.91 -2.10
C LEU A 18 -3.01 -8.44 -2.65
N GLY A 19 -2.03 -8.38 -1.78
CA GLY A 19 -0.70 -7.97 -2.17
C GLY A 19 0.34 -8.71 -1.37
N ARG A 20 1.59 -8.48 -1.71
CA ARG A 20 2.72 -9.05 -1.03
C ARG A 20 3.78 -8.01 -0.83
N ILE A 21 4.35 -8.04 0.35
CA ILE A 21 5.48 -7.19 0.70
C ILE A 21 6.73 -8.02 0.49
N SER A 22 7.56 -7.61 -0.46
CA SER A 22 8.72 -8.39 -0.86
C SER A 22 10.00 -7.65 -0.46
N PHE A 23 10.87 -8.35 0.25
CA PHE A 23 12.15 -7.78 0.66
C PHE A 23 13.12 -8.91 0.99
N GLY A 24 14.36 -8.75 0.55
CA GLY A 24 15.43 -9.66 0.95
C GLY A 24 15.13 -11.13 0.75
N GLY A 25 14.43 -11.48 -0.29
CA GLY A 25 14.09 -12.89 -0.54
C GLY A 25 12.88 -13.38 0.24
N ALA A 26 12.28 -12.53 1.07
CA ALA A 26 11.09 -12.88 1.82
C ALA A 26 9.88 -12.23 1.21
N ALA A 27 8.71 -12.79 1.47
CA ALA A 27 7.46 -12.21 1.02
C ALA A 27 6.42 -12.41 2.12
N ILE A 28 5.69 -11.34 2.40
CA ILE A 28 4.67 -11.34 3.43
C ILE A 28 3.36 -10.91 2.80
N ASP A 29 2.30 -11.66 3.07
CA ASP A 29 1.00 -11.31 2.54
C ASP A 29 0.48 -10.05 3.23
N CYS A 30 -0.23 -9.24 2.46
CA CYS A 30 -0.89 -8.07 3.02
C CYS A 30 -2.18 -7.81 2.26
N THR A 31 -3.02 -6.98 2.84
CA THR A 31 -4.24 -6.53 2.19
C THR A 31 -4.12 -5.03 1.96
N VAL A 32 -4.26 -4.62 0.72
CA VAL A 32 -4.23 -3.20 0.38
C VAL A 32 -5.61 -2.63 0.63
N ARG A 33 -5.69 -1.65 1.53
CA ARG A 33 -6.97 -1.10 1.96
C ARG A 33 -7.29 0.23 1.28
N ASN A 34 -6.31 1.09 1.14
CA ASN A 34 -6.50 2.37 0.49
C ASN A 34 -5.40 2.51 -0.54
N LEU A 35 -5.76 3.03 -1.69
CA LEU A 35 -4.80 3.12 -2.78
C LEU A 35 -4.94 4.45 -3.47
N SER A 36 -3.83 5.11 -3.71
CA SER A 36 -3.78 6.34 -4.46
C SER A 36 -2.51 6.31 -5.31
N GLU A 37 -2.31 7.36 -6.09
CA GLU A 37 -1.12 7.45 -6.90
C GLU A 37 0.14 7.56 -6.06
N ARG A 38 0.01 8.05 -4.84
CA ARG A 38 1.16 8.32 -4.02
C ARG A 38 1.48 7.24 -3.02
N GLY A 39 0.53 6.42 -2.68
CA GLY A 39 0.79 5.41 -1.69
C GLY A 39 -0.42 4.59 -1.36
N ALA A 40 -0.32 3.85 -0.27
CA ALA A 40 -1.37 2.93 0.12
C ALA A 40 -1.30 2.68 1.61
N ALA A 41 -2.40 2.15 2.13
CA ALA A 41 -2.44 1.61 3.50
C ALA A 41 -2.56 0.11 3.38
N LEU A 42 -1.73 -0.60 4.12
CA LEU A 42 -1.63 -2.05 4.02
C LEU A 42 -1.93 -2.66 5.39
N ASP A 43 -2.82 -3.64 5.40
CA ASP A 43 -3.04 -4.43 6.61
C ASP A 43 -2.09 -5.62 6.56
N VAL A 44 -1.41 -5.84 7.66
CA VAL A 44 -0.43 -6.92 7.79
C VAL A 44 -0.71 -7.65 9.09
N ALA A 45 -0.25 -8.90 9.18
CA ALA A 45 -0.40 -9.66 10.41
C ALA A 45 0.39 -9.00 11.53
N SER A 46 1.59 -8.52 11.22
CA SER A 46 2.41 -7.82 12.18
C SER A 46 3.36 -6.91 11.41
N PRO A 47 3.46 -5.64 11.80
CA PRO A 47 4.44 -4.76 11.16
C PRO A 47 5.87 -5.00 11.63
N ILE A 48 6.06 -5.82 12.65
CA ILE A 48 7.39 -6.11 13.14
C ILE A 48 8.14 -6.93 12.10
N GLY A 49 9.37 -6.52 11.81
CA GLY A 49 10.19 -7.23 10.83
C GLY A 49 10.04 -6.74 9.42
N ILE A 50 9.11 -5.82 9.17
CA ILE A 50 8.98 -5.23 7.85
C ILE A 50 9.94 -4.04 7.77
N PRO A 51 10.86 -4.03 6.78
CA PRO A 51 11.82 -2.93 6.68
C PRO A 51 11.15 -1.65 6.22
N ASP A 52 11.90 -0.56 6.29
CA ASP A 52 11.38 0.75 5.91
C ASP A 52 11.13 0.86 4.41
N THR A 53 11.80 0.05 3.60
CA THR A 53 11.59 0.04 2.17
C THR A 53 11.41 -1.39 1.70
N PHE A 54 10.55 -1.56 0.72
CA PHE A 54 10.29 -2.88 0.16
C PHE A 54 9.56 -2.71 -1.16
N ILE A 55 9.32 -3.84 -1.82
CA ILE A 55 8.54 -3.84 -3.05
C ILE A 55 7.15 -4.36 -2.73
N LEU A 56 6.14 -3.60 -3.08
CA LEU A 56 4.76 -4.06 -2.96
C LEU A 56 4.34 -4.68 -4.28
N VAL A 57 3.86 -5.91 -4.21
CA VAL A 57 3.39 -6.62 -5.39
C VAL A 57 1.88 -6.73 -5.28
N LEU A 58 1.18 -6.17 -6.25
CA LEU A 58 -0.27 -6.27 -6.34
C LEU A 58 -0.61 -7.45 -7.22
N GLU A 59 -1.15 -8.49 -6.62
CA GLU A 59 -1.29 -9.76 -7.32
C GLU A 59 -2.18 -9.69 -8.54
N SER A 60 -3.31 -9.01 -8.41
CA SER A 60 -4.28 -8.98 -9.50
C SER A 60 -3.78 -8.17 -10.69
N GLU A 61 -2.84 -7.29 -10.47
CA GLU A 61 -2.36 -6.42 -11.53
C GLU A 61 -0.95 -6.76 -11.96
N HIS A 62 -0.30 -7.71 -11.31
CA HIS A 62 1.10 -8.04 -11.57
C HIS A 62 1.97 -6.81 -11.51
N ASP A 63 1.62 -5.89 -10.63
CA ASP A 63 2.29 -4.61 -10.53
C ASP A 63 3.24 -4.64 -9.34
N GLN A 64 4.43 -4.10 -9.55
CA GLN A 64 5.45 -4.05 -8.50
C GLN A 64 5.81 -2.60 -8.26
N ARG A 65 5.70 -2.17 -7.01
CA ARG A 65 5.94 -0.79 -6.67
C ARG A 65 6.90 -0.68 -5.51
N PRO A 66 8.01 0.03 -5.68
CA PRO A 66 8.90 0.31 -4.56
C PRO A 66 8.18 1.22 -3.58
N CYS A 67 8.27 0.89 -2.32
CA CYS A 67 7.55 1.60 -1.27
C CYS A 67 8.47 1.97 -0.14
N ARG A 68 8.12 3.06 0.53
CA ARG A 68 8.77 3.48 1.76
C ARG A 68 7.71 3.62 2.82
N VAL A 69 7.96 3.05 4.00
CA VAL A 69 7.01 3.12 5.10
C VAL A 69 7.02 4.52 5.67
N VAL A 70 5.84 5.12 5.80
CA VAL A 70 5.68 6.46 6.34
C VAL A 70 5.16 6.42 7.76
N TRP A 71 4.37 5.43 8.08
CA TRP A 71 3.88 5.26 9.45
C TRP A 71 3.52 3.81 9.69
N ARG A 72 3.53 3.43 10.94
CA ARG A 72 3.15 2.09 11.37
C ARG A 72 2.18 2.22 12.53
N LYS A 73 1.17 1.37 12.54
CA LYS A 73 0.19 1.42 13.60
C LYS A 73 -0.44 0.05 13.74
N GLU A 74 -0.18 -0.61 14.86
CA GLU A 74 -0.76 -1.92 15.16
C GLU A 74 -0.52 -2.89 14.01
N SER A 75 -1.55 -3.26 13.28
CA SER A 75 -1.41 -4.19 12.17
C SER A 75 -1.60 -3.52 10.83
N ARG A 76 -1.31 -2.22 10.76
CA ARG A 76 -1.43 -1.48 9.50
C ARG A 76 -0.20 -0.61 9.31
N ILE A 77 0.22 -0.48 8.06
CA ILE A 77 1.30 0.42 7.72
C ILE A 77 0.86 1.29 6.56
N GLY A 78 1.35 2.52 6.57
CA GLY A 78 1.14 3.42 5.45
C GLY A 78 2.43 3.55 4.68
N VAL A 79 2.35 3.47 3.37
CA VAL A 79 3.54 3.53 2.53
C VAL A 79 3.37 4.58 1.47
N ALA A 80 4.50 5.16 1.07
CA ALA A 80 4.57 6.06 -0.07
C ALA A 80 5.26 5.32 -1.19
N PHE A 81 4.72 5.44 -2.39
CA PHE A 81 5.36 4.85 -3.55
C PHE A 81 6.55 5.71 -3.96
N GLU A 82 7.62 5.06 -4.31
CA GLU A 82 8.81 5.76 -4.77
C GLU A 82 8.88 5.69 -6.28
N ALA A 83 9.26 6.80 -6.86
CA ALA A 83 9.33 6.90 -8.31
C ALA A 83 10.48 6.11 -8.89
#